data_9fa399bb9ae87289e5b3a90348cdf049
#
_entry.id   9fa399bb9ae87289e5b3a90348cdf049
#
_cell.length_a   1.000
_cell.length_b   1.000
_cell.length_c   1.000
_cell.angle_alpha   90.00
_cell.angle_beta   90.00
_cell.angle_gamma   90.00
#
_symmetry.space_group_name_H-M   'P 1'
#
loop_
_entity.id
_entity.type
_entity.pdbx_description
1 polymer ?
#
loop_
_entity_poly.entity_id
_entity_poly.type
_entity_poly.pdbx_seq_one_letter_code
_entity_poly.pdbx_strand_id
1 'polypeptide(L)'
;MHISILLMEQIVELFIMILMGFIIVKAGIVKDEDSKVLSKIVLYLIIPCVIIKAFQVDYTSKTVNGLLLALAASVALQIVLLGVISVMGRLFHLNEVEIASVYYSNSGNLIVPIVTFILGQEWVLYGCVFMSVQLIFLWTHCKKIISRESSYDWKKIVLNINMISIVVGVILFFTRIRLPLIINDTIGSVGNICLLYTSPSPRDGLLS
;
A
#
# COMPACT_ATOMS: atom_id res chain seq x y z
N MET A 1 2.37 19.56 16.43
CA MET A 1 2.37 20.56 15.36
C MET A 1 3.25 20.16 14.17
N HIS A 2 4.45 19.60 14.37
CA HIS A 2 5.32 19.16 13.27
C HIS A 2 4.72 18.06 12.38
N ILE A 3 4.08 17.03 12.94
CA ILE A 3 3.53 15.90 12.16
C ILE A 3 2.39 16.35 11.22
N SER A 4 1.53 17.25 11.68
CA SER A 4 0.42 17.76 10.86
C SER A 4 0.92 18.59 9.67
N ILE A 5 2.00 19.36 9.86
CA ILE A 5 2.63 20.14 8.79
C ILE A 5 3.28 19.20 7.78
N LEU A 6 4.03 18.22 8.24
CA LEU A 6 4.64 17.19 7.38
C LEU A 6 3.60 16.42 6.55
N LEU A 7 2.45 16.08 7.16
CA LEU A 7 1.33 15.46 6.44
C LEU A 7 0.77 16.38 5.36
N MET A 8 0.59 17.66 5.66
CA MET A 8 0.12 18.63 4.67
C MET A 8 1.11 18.81 3.52
N GLU A 9 2.40 18.92 3.82
CA GLU A 9 3.46 18.99 2.81
C GLU A 9 3.41 17.76 1.89
N GLN A 10 3.30 16.56 2.46
CA GLN A 10 3.19 15.32 1.68
C GLN A 10 1.93 15.27 0.79
N ILE A 11 0.80 15.75 1.31
CA ILE A 11 -0.43 15.82 0.50
C ILE A 11 -0.26 16.82 -0.65
N VAL A 12 0.36 17.96 -0.42
CA VAL A 12 0.63 18.95 -1.47
C VAL A 12 1.59 18.40 -2.52
N GLU A 13 2.65 17.69 -2.12
CA GLU A 13 3.57 17.02 -3.05
C GLU A 13 2.82 15.99 -3.94
N LEU A 14 1.95 15.16 -3.35
CA LEU A 14 1.13 14.22 -4.11
C LEU A 14 0.21 14.94 -5.12
N PHE A 15 -0.39 16.06 -4.72
CA PHE A 15 -1.21 16.87 -5.61
C PHE A 15 -0.41 17.46 -6.78
N ILE A 16 0.79 17.96 -6.50
CA ILE A 16 1.70 18.49 -7.54
C ILE A 16 2.08 17.37 -8.53
N MET A 17 2.39 16.18 -8.04
CA MET A 17 2.70 15.02 -8.89
C MET A 17 1.52 14.61 -9.78
N ILE A 18 0.30 14.59 -9.24
CA ILE A 18 -0.92 14.33 -10.02
C ILE A 18 -1.08 15.41 -11.10
N LEU A 19 -0.87 16.67 -10.76
CA LEU A 19 -0.95 17.78 -11.71
C LEU A 19 0.11 17.66 -12.82
N MET A 20 1.34 17.31 -12.48
CA MET A 20 2.41 17.05 -13.46
C MET A 20 2.04 15.90 -14.41
N GLY A 21 1.55 14.78 -13.86
CA GLY A 21 1.06 13.65 -14.65
C GLY A 21 -0.07 14.04 -15.59
N PHE A 22 -1.04 14.80 -15.11
CA PHE A 22 -2.13 15.34 -15.92
C PHE A 22 -1.63 16.23 -17.06
N ILE A 23 -0.68 17.13 -16.79
CA ILE A 23 -0.09 18.03 -17.81
C ILE A 23 0.61 17.22 -18.90
N ILE A 24 1.40 16.19 -18.54
CA ILE A 24 2.13 15.34 -19.50
C ILE A 24 1.16 14.58 -20.42
N VAL A 25 0.08 14.03 -19.86
CA VAL A 25 -0.96 13.34 -20.64
C VAL A 25 -1.70 14.34 -21.51
N LYS A 26 -2.09 15.50 -20.98
CA LYS A 26 -2.78 16.54 -21.75
C LYS A 26 -1.91 17.15 -22.87
N ALA A 27 -0.60 17.18 -22.68
CA ALA A 27 0.37 17.61 -23.70
C ALA A 27 0.57 16.54 -24.80
N GLY A 28 -0.04 15.35 -24.67
CA GLY A 28 0.06 14.27 -25.67
C GLY A 28 1.41 13.53 -25.64
N ILE A 29 2.26 13.77 -24.64
CA ILE A 29 3.56 13.11 -24.50
C ILE A 29 3.35 11.64 -24.10
N VAL A 30 2.38 11.39 -23.20
CA VAL A 30 1.99 10.06 -22.72
C VAL A 30 0.52 9.85 -23.05
N LYS A 31 0.17 8.70 -23.60
CA LYS A 31 -1.21 8.33 -23.91
C LYS A 31 -1.86 7.64 -22.69
N ASP A 32 -3.19 7.68 -22.62
CA ASP A 32 -3.95 7.00 -21.57
C ASP A 32 -3.65 5.49 -21.47
N GLU A 33 -3.30 4.88 -22.62
CA GLU A 33 -2.93 3.46 -22.69
C GLU A 33 -1.58 3.17 -22.01
N ASP A 34 -0.62 4.09 -22.09
CA ASP A 34 0.69 3.97 -21.48
C ASP A 34 0.60 4.02 -19.94
N SER A 35 -0.38 4.75 -19.42
CA SER A 35 -0.70 4.80 -17.99
C SER A 35 -1.06 3.42 -17.42
N LYS A 36 -1.71 2.56 -18.21
CA LYS A 36 -2.01 1.18 -17.82
C LYS A 36 -0.75 0.33 -17.69
N VAL A 37 0.26 0.57 -18.52
CA VAL A 37 1.54 -0.13 -18.46
C VAL A 37 2.30 0.28 -17.19
N LEU A 38 2.37 1.58 -16.91
CA LEU A 38 2.98 2.10 -15.68
C LEU A 38 2.31 1.53 -14.43
N SER A 39 0.98 1.52 -14.39
CA SER A 39 0.23 0.93 -13.28
C SER A 39 0.54 -0.55 -13.09
N LYS A 40 0.70 -1.33 -14.17
CA LYS A 40 1.10 -2.74 -14.08
C LYS A 40 2.52 -2.90 -13.51
N ILE A 41 3.47 -2.08 -13.93
CA ILE A 41 4.84 -2.10 -13.39
C ILE A 41 4.81 -1.83 -11.88
N VAL A 42 4.07 -0.81 -11.45
CA VAL A 42 3.92 -0.50 -10.03
C VAL A 42 3.31 -1.67 -9.27
N LEU A 43 2.20 -2.21 -9.74
CA LEU A 43 1.45 -3.27 -9.03
C LEU A 43 2.16 -4.62 -9.02
N TYR A 44 2.86 -4.99 -10.10
CA TYR A 44 3.44 -6.33 -10.27
C TYR A 44 4.94 -6.39 -10.00
N LEU A 45 5.64 -5.27 -9.94
CA LEU A 45 7.09 -5.23 -9.70
C LEU A 45 7.43 -4.40 -8.47
N ILE A 46 7.01 -3.12 -8.42
CA ILE A 46 7.47 -2.20 -7.40
C ILE A 46 6.87 -2.54 -6.02
N ILE A 47 5.55 -2.67 -5.92
CA ILE A 47 4.88 -2.97 -4.64
C ILE A 47 5.34 -4.31 -4.04
N PRO A 48 5.47 -5.42 -4.78
CA PRO A 48 6.07 -6.64 -4.29
C PRO A 48 7.47 -6.45 -3.71
N CYS A 49 8.33 -5.68 -4.36
CA CYS A 49 9.66 -5.38 -3.87
C CYS A 49 9.64 -4.60 -2.56
N VAL A 50 8.79 -3.57 -2.46
CA VAL A 50 8.61 -2.79 -1.22
C VAL A 50 8.13 -3.67 -0.08
N ILE A 51 7.16 -4.55 -0.34
CA ILE A 51 6.62 -5.48 0.67
C ILE A 51 7.75 -6.41 1.17
N ILE A 52 8.46 -7.10 0.28
CA ILE A 52 9.53 -8.02 0.68
C ILE A 52 10.61 -7.28 1.45
N LYS A 53 10.99 -6.08 1.01
CA LYS A 53 11.97 -5.24 1.70
C LYS A 53 11.51 -4.84 3.11
N ALA A 54 10.24 -4.53 3.30
CA ALA A 54 9.68 -4.17 4.60
C ALA A 54 9.80 -5.30 5.64
N PHE A 55 9.78 -6.56 5.20
CA PHE A 55 9.97 -7.72 6.08
C PHE A 55 11.45 -8.05 6.37
N GLN A 56 12.42 -7.34 5.76
CA GLN A 56 13.85 -7.52 6.03
C GLN A 56 14.32 -6.75 7.29
N VAL A 57 13.49 -6.71 8.33
CA VAL A 57 13.77 -6.10 9.64
C VAL A 57 14.21 -7.16 10.65
N ASP A 58 14.77 -6.72 11.78
CA ASP A 58 15.22 -7.62 12.82
C ASP A 58 14.05 -8.30 13.55
N TYR A 59 14.18 -9.62 13.73
CA TYR A 59 13.25 -10.39 14.50
C TYR A 59 13.48 -10.10 15.99
N THR A 60 12.63 -9.27 16.57
CA THR A 60 12.64 -8.96 18.00
C THR A 60 11.23 -9.19 18.57
N SER A 61 11.15 -9.44 19.87
CA SER A 61 9.84 -9.54 20.55
C SER A 61 9.01 -8.27 20.38
N LYS A 62 9.67 -7.10 20.30
CA LYS A 62 9.02 -5.82 20.04
C LYS A 62 8.39 -5.79 18.66
N THR A 63 9.10 -6.26 17.64
CA THR A 63 8.61 -6.31 16.24
C THR A 63 7.42 -7.28 16.12
N VAL A 64 7.52 -8.47 16.74
CA VAL A 64 6.43 -9.46 16.73
C VAL A 64 5.19 -8.93 17.43
N ASN A 65 5.33 -8.35 18.61
CA ASN A 65 4.21 -7.75 19.34
C ASN A 65 3.60 -6.58 18.55
N GLY A 66 4.43 -5.78 17.87
CA GLY A 66 3.98 -4.72 17.00
C GLY A 66 3.17 -5.26 15.81
N LEU A 67 3.59 -6.36 15.19
CA LEU A 67 2.85 -7.02 14.11
C LEU A 67 1.49 -7.55 14.58
N LEU A 68 1.45 -8.18 15.75
CA LEU A 68 0.18 -8.67 16.33
C LEU A 68 -0.76 -7.50 16.65
N LEU A 69 -0.22 -6.43 17.22
CA LEU A 69 -1.01 -5.21 17.49
C LEU A 69 -1.52 -4.58 16.18
N ALA A 70 -0.67 -4.48 15.16
CA ALA A 70 -1.04 -3.96 13.86
C ALA A 70 -2.13 -4.82 13.20
N LEU A 71 -2.04 -6.15 13.32
CA LEU A 71 -3.07 -7.07 12.82
C LEU A 71 -4.40 -6.84 13.54
N ALA A 72 -4.39 -6.83 14.87
CA ALA A 72 -5.60 -6.61 15.67
C ALA A 72 -6.23 -5.24 15.37
N ALA A 73 -5.42 -4.18 15.31
CA ALA A 73 -5.86 -2.84 14.98
C ALA A 73 -6.42 -2.75 13.55
N SER A 74 -5.79 -3.42 12.58
CA SER A 74 -6.25 -3.46 11.20
C SER A 74 -7.62 -4.13 11.08
N VAL A 75 -7.79 -5.28 11.72
CA VAL A 75 -9.09 -6.00 11.72
C VAL A 75 -10.16 -5.16 12.42
N ALA A 76 -9.86 -4.59 13.58
CA ALA A 76 -10.80 -3.73 14.31
C ALA A 76 -11.21 -2.52 13.47
N LEU A 77 -10.24 -1.85 12.82
CA LEU A 77 -10.52 -0.71 11.95
C LEU A 77 -11.41 -1.10 10.77
N GLN A 78 -11.15 -2.23 10.11
CA GLN A 78 -11.98 -2.70 9.00
C GLN A 78 -13.41 -2.99 9.45
N ILE A 79 -13.61 -3.58 10.62
CA ILE A 79 -14.95 -3.84 11.18
C ILE A 79 -15.68 -2.52 11.48
N VAL A 80 -15.00 -1.56 12.09
CA VAL A 80 -15.57 -0.23 12.38
C VAL A 80 -15.95 0.47 11.08
N LEU A 81 -15.09 0.47 10.07
CA LEU A 81 -15.37 1.08 8.77
C LEU A 81 -16.55 0.40 8.07
N LEU A 82 -16.69 -0.94 8.17
CA LEU A 82 -17.87 -1.66 7.67
C LEU A 82 -19.14 -1.20 8.38
N GLY A 83 -19.08 -1.01 9.68
CA GLY A 83 -20.21 -0.47 10.44
C GLY A 83 -20.60 0.93 9.97
N VAL A 84 -19.62 1.82 9.85
CA VAL A 84 -19.81 3.20 9.40
C VAL A 84 -20.42 3.25 8.00
N ILE A 85 -19.83 2.53 7.03
CA ILE A 85 -20.33 2.55 5.66
C ILE A 85 -21.72 1.91 5.52
N SER A 86 -22.03 0.90 6.34
CA SER A 86 -23.36 0.30 6.38
C SER A 86 -24.43 1.29 6.86
N VAL A 87 -24.10 2.11 7.84
CA VAL A 87 -24.98 3.20 8.33
C VAL A 87 -25.09 4.29 7.27
N MET A 88 -23.97 4.75 6.73
CA MET A 88 -23.95 5.78 5.67
C MET A 88 -24.70 5.32 4.41
N GLY A 89 -24.52 4.08 4.00
CA GLY A 89 -25.19 3.51 2.84
C GLY A 89 -26.71 3.54 2.97
N ARG A 90 -27.24 3.27 4.18
CA ARG A 90 -28.67 3.36 4.47
C ARG A 90 -29.17 4.81 4.53
N LEU A 91 -28.36 5.70 5.13
CA LEU A 91 -28.74 7.10 5.34
C LEU A 91 -28.77 7.88 4.02
N PHE A 92 -27.78 7.65 3.16
CA PHE A 92 -27.59 8.37 1.90
C PHE A 92 -28.08 7.56 0.68
N HIS A 93 -28.69 6.39 0.88
CA HIS A 93 -29.17 5.50 -0.19
C HIS A 93 -28.08 5.18 -1.25
N LEU A 94 -26.85 4.92 -0.79
CA LEU A 94 -25.70 4.64 -1.66
C LEU A 94 -25.89 3.31 -2.37
N ASN A 95 -25.51 3.27 -3.64
CA ASN A 95 -25.46 2.03 -4.42
C ASN A 95 -24.21 1.19 -4.09
N GLU A 96 -24.17 -0.05 -4.57
CA GLU A 96 -23.08 -0.99 -4.23
C GLU A 96 -21.69 -0.49 -4.67
N VAL A 97 -21.61 0.23 -5.80
CA VAL A 97 -20.36 0.78 -6.33
C VAL A 97 -19.89 1.96 -5.48
N GLU A 98 -20.80 2.81 -5.04
CA GLU A 98 -20.50 3.94 -4.15
C GLU A 98 -20.01 3.44 -2.78
N ILE A 99 -20.70 2.44 -2.22
CA ILE A 99 -20.29 1.78 -0.97
C ILE A 99 -18.88 1.22 -1.10
N ALA A 100 -18.60 0.48 -2.17
CA ALA A 100 -17.29 -0.08 -2.42
C ALA A 100 -16.21 1.01 -2.59
N SER A 101 -16.52 2.09 -3.30
CA SER A 101 -15.58 3.19 -3.56
C SER A 101 -15.22 3.98 -2.30
N VAL A 102 -16.18 4.16 -1.40
CA VAL A 102 -15.94 4.86 -0.12
C VAL A 102 -15.20 3.96 0.88
N TYR A 103 -15.53 2.67 0.92
CA TYR A 103 -14.93 1.75 1.88
C TYR A 103 -13.51 1.32 1.50
N TYR A 104 -13.28 0.98 0.22
CA TYR A 104 -11.98 0.50 -0.25
C TYR A 104 -11.10 1.64 -0.74
N SER A 105 -10.31 2.18 0.16
CA SER A 105 -9.31 3.19 -0.18
C SER A 105 -8.12 2.58 -0.93
N ASN A 106 -7.44 3.39 -1.72
CA ASN A 106 -6.18 3.01 -2.38
C ASN A 106 -5.00 3.08 -1.39
N SER A 107 -5.09 2.31 -0.31
CA SER A 107 -4.14 2.35 0.79
C SER A 107 -2.73 1.91 0.37
N GLY A 108 -2.62 0.97 -0.57
CA GLY A 108 -1.32 0.46 -1.01
C GLY A 108 -0.43 1.53 -1.61
N ASN A 109 -0.97 2.32 -2.51
CA ASN A 109 -0.19 3.36 -3.20
C ASN A 109 0.00 4.62 -2.36
N LEU A 110 -0.83 4.85 -1.33
CA LEU A 110 -0.79 6.06 -0.51
C LEU A 110 -0.07 5.83 0.82
N ILE A 111 -0.35 4.73 1.51
CA ILE A 111 0.21 4.47 2.85
C ILE A 111 1.72 4.25 2.78
N VAL A 112 2.21 3.49 1.80
CA VAL A 112 3.65 3.17 1.72
C VAL A 112 4.51 4.42 1.60
N PRO A 113 4.27 5.36 0.65
CA PRO A 113 5.02 6.61 0.59
C PRO A 113 4.90 7.46 1.86
N ILE A 114 3.69 7.65 2.36
CA ILE A 114 3.43 8.49 3.55
C ILE A 114 4.14 7.93 4.80
N VAL A 115 3.99 6.63 5.05
CA VAL A 115 4.63 5.98 6.20
C VAL A 115 6.14 6.04 6.08
N THR A 116 6.69 5.79 4.90
CA THR A 116 8.13 5.86 4.67
C THR A 116 8.67 7.26 4.93
N PHE A 117 7.97 8.28 4.47
CA PHE A 117 8.39 9.67 4.63
C PHE A 117 8.30 10.14 6.09
N ILE A 118 7.20 9.87 6.78
CA ILE A 118 6.93 10.42 8.11
C ILE A 118 7.60 9.59 9.21
N LEU A 119 7.55 8.26 9.11
CA LEU A 119 7.94 7.34 10.17
C LEU A 119 9.23 6.56 9.85
N GLY A 120 9.59 6.48 8.57
CA GLY A 120 10.71 5.70 8.09
C GLY A 120 10.30 4.32 7.54
N GLN A 121 11.20 3.73 6.77
CA GLN A 121 10.95 2.49 6.03
C GLN A 121 10.66 1.29 6.94
N GLU A 122 11.17 1.28 8.17
CA GLU A 122 10.92 0.22 9.15
C GLU A 122 9.45 0.12 9.58
N TRP A 123 8.69 1.22 9.49
CA TRP A 123 7.27 1.26 9.84
C TRP A 123 6.36 0.78 8.71
N VAL A 124 6.87 0.68 7.49
CA VAL A 124 6.13 0.14 6.33
C VAL A 124 5.66 -1.29 6.58
N LEU A 125 6.41 -2.06 7.37
CA LEU A 125 6.05 -3.42 7.80
C LEU A 125 4.62 -3.47 8.39
N TYR A 126 4.28 -2.55 9.27
CA TYR A 126 2.96 -2.49 9.91
C TYR A 126 1.88 -2.04 8.92
N GLY A 127 2.24 -1.15 7.99
CA GLY A 127 1.39 -0.78 6.86
C GLY A 127 1.06 -1.96 5.94
N CYS A 128 2.03 -2.85 5.69
CA CYS A 128 1.81 -4.08 4.92
C CYS A 128 0.80 -5.02 5.58
N VAL A 129 0.76 -5.08 6.91
CA VAL A 129 -0.26 -5.86 7.63
C VAL A 129 -1.66 -5.30 7.36
N PHE A 130 -1.83 -3.98 7.45
CA PHE A 130 -3.10 -3.33 7.13
C PHE A 130 -3.52 -3.59 5.68
N MET A 131 -2.61 -3.44 4.73
CA MET A 131 -2.86 -3.72 3.30
C MET A 131 -3.28 -5.17 3.08
N SER A 132 -2.68 -6.13 3.80
CA SER A 132 -3.02 -7.55 3.73
C SER A 132 -4.46 -7.80 4.16
N VAL A 133 -4.84 -7.25 5.31
CA VAL A 133 -6.20 -7.36 5.83
C VAL A 133 -7.19 -6.72 4.87
N GLN A 134 -6.92 -5.50 4.39
CA GLN A 134 -7.78 -4.82 3.43
C GLN A 134 -7.93 -5.59 2.12
N LEU A 135 -6.85 -6.23 1.62
CA LEU A 135 -6.89 -7.02 0.40
C LEU A 135 -7.80 -8.25 0.55
N ILE A 136 -7.78 -8.90 1.72
CA ILE A 136 -8.70 -10.01 2.03
C ILE A 136 -10.15 -9.52 1.98
N PHE A 137 -10.45 -8.39 2.62
CA PHE A 137 -11.79 -7.81 2.59
C PHE A 137 -12.21 -7.38 1.17
N LEU A 138 -11.29 -6.84 0.38
CA LEU A 138 -11.54 -6.47 -1.01
C LEU A 138 -11.99 -7.68 -1.86
N TRP A 139 -11.29 -8.79 -1.77
CA TRP A 139 -11.61 -9.99 -2.56
C TRP A 139 -12.75 -10.83 -1.99
N THR A 140 -13.15 -10.62 -0.75
CA THR A 140 -14.28 -11.30 -0.13
C THR A 140 -15.54 -10.43 -0.16
N HIS A 141 -15.52 -9.35 0.58
CA HIS A 141 -16.70 -8.49 0.79
C HIS A 141 -17.02 -7.62 -0.43
N CYS A 142 -16.04 -6.93 -1.03
CA CYS A 142 -16.26 -6.05 -2.18
C CYS A 142 -16.76 -6.84 -3.40
N LYS A 143 -16.13 -7.98 -3.69
CA LYS A 143 -16.57 -8.86 -4.77
C LYS A 143 -18.01 -9.30 -4.57
N LYS A 144 -18.39 -9.70 -3.34
CA LYS A 144 -19.76 -10.12 -3.03
C LYS A 144 -20.79 -9.01 -3.27
N ILE A 145 -20.45 -7.77 -2.91
CA ILE A 145 -21.34 -6.62 -3.10
C ILE A 145 -21.50 -6.30 -4.59
N ILE A 146 -20.41 -6.21 -5.34
CA ILE A 146 -20.43 -5.75 -6.74
C ILE A 146 -20.96 -6.84 -7.67
N SER A 147 -20.48 -8.09 -7.55
CA SER A 147 -20.84 -9.16 -8.50
C SER A 147 -22.11 -9.90 -8.14
N ARG A 148 -22.64 -9.68 -6.93
CA ARG A 148 -23.78 -10.46 -6.38
C ARG A 148 -23.57 -11.98 -6.41
N GLU A 149 -22.39 -12.45 -6.79
CA GLU A 149 -22.01 -13.86 -6.78
C GLU A 149 -21.57 -14.27 -5.38
N SER A 150 -22.14 -15.35 -4.87
CA SER A 150 -21.77 -15.90 -3.55
C SER A 150 -20.49 -16.75 -3.57
N SER A 151 -19.85 -16.92 -4.73
CA SER A 151 -18.64 -17.72 -4.83
C SER A 151 -17.40 -16.93 -4.42
N TYR A 152 -16.79 -17.35 -3.33
CA TYR A 152 -15.49 -16.82 -2.89
C TYR A 152 -14.38 -17.39 -3.79
N ASP A 153 -13.69 -16.53 -4.51
CA ASP A 153 -12.60 -16.93 -5.39
C ASP A 153 -11.26 -16.86 -4.63
N TRP A 154 -11.09 -17.81 -3.70
CA TRP A 154 -9.88 -17.91 -2.87
C TRP A 154 -8.60 -18.00 -3.71
N LYS A 155 -8.69 -18.58 -4.92
CA LYS A 155 -7.54 -18.64 -5.83
C LYS A 155 -7.05 -17.27 -6.23
N LYS A 156 -7.94 -16.31 -6.48
CA LYS A 156 -7.56 -14.93 -6.84
C LYS A 156 -6.93 -14.17 -5.68
N ILE A 157 -7.34 -14.46 -4.44
CA ILE A 157 -6.73 -13.87 -3.24
C ILE A 157 -5.30 -14.39 -3.08
N VAL A 158 -5.15 -15.71 -3.08
CA VAL A 158 -3.86 -16.37 -2.83
C VAL A 158 -2.87 -16.15 -3.97
N LEU A 159 -3.35 -16.12 -5.21
CA LEU A 159 -2.52 -15.89 -6.40
C LEU A 159 -2.27 -14.40 -6.68
N ASN A 160 -2.79 -13.48 -5.86
CA ASN A 160 -2.45 -12.08 -5.98
C ASN A 160 -0.98 -11.87 -5.64
N ILE A 161 -0.23 -11.21 -6.53
CA ILE A 161 1.22 -11.02 -6.40
C ILE A 161 1.60 -10.35 -5.07
N ASN A 162 0.79 -9.42 -4.59
CA ASN A 162 1.03 -8.73 -3.33
C ASN A 162 0.83 -9.68 -2.14
N MET A 163 -0.19 -10.56 -2.18
CA MET A 163 -0.37 -11.59 -1.16
C MET A 163 0.79 -12.59 -1.15
N ILE A 164 1.25 -13.02 -2.32
CA ILE A 164 2.43 -13.90 -2.44
C ILE A 164 3.64 -13.21 -1.80
N SER A 165 3.86 -11.93 -2.11
CA SER A 165 4.97 -11.15 -1.55
C SER A 165 4.89 -11.00 -0.03
N ILE A 166 3.68 -10.82 0.51
CA ILE A 166 3.46 -10.78 1.97
C ILE A 166 3.78 -12.14 2.59
N VAL A 167 3.27 -13.23 2.01
CA VAL A 167 3.55 -14.60 2.50
C VAL A 167 5.05 -14.88 2.47
N VAL A 168 5.72 -14.58 1.36
CA VAL A 168 7.18 -14.70 1.24
C VAL A 168 7.90 -13.84 2.29
N GLY A 169 7.51 -12.58 2.45
CA GLY A 169 8.07 -11.68 3.45
C GLY A 169 7.90 -12.21 4.87
N VAL A 170 6.70 -12.70 5.21
CA VAL A 170 6.41 -13.30 6.52
C VAL A 170 7.29 -14.54 6.76
N ILE A 171 7.43 -15.42 5.76
CA ILE A 171 8.29 -16.60 5.87
C ILE A 171 9.75 -16.17 6.12
N LEU A 172 10.28 -15.24 5.34
CA LEU A 172 11.64 -14.71 5.52
C LEU A 172 11.84 -14.10 6.90
N PHE A 173 10.88 -13.35 7.41
CA PHE A 173 10.92 -12.74 8.73
C PHE A 173 10.96 -13.79 9.86
N PHE A 174 10.06 -14.78 9.85
CA PHE A 174 9.99 -15.80 10.90
C PHE A 174 11.14 -16.80 10.83
N THR A 175 11.62 -17.14 9.63
CA THR A 175 12.81 -17.99 9.44
C THR A 175 14.10 -17.24 9.70
N ARG A 176 14.04 -15.91 9.89
CA ARG A 176 15.21 -15.02 10.09
C ARG A 176 16.21 -15.07 8.93
N ILE A 177 15.73 -15.45 7.74
CA ILE A 177 16.56 -15.49 6.54
C ILE A 177 16.72 -14.06 6.01
N ARG A 178 17.97 -13.60 5.95
CA ARG A 178 18.33 -12.34 5.32
C ARG A 178 18.64 -12.57 3.85
N LEU A 179 18.06 -11.74 3.01
CA LEU A 179 18.41 -11.77 1.59
C LEU A 179 19.88 -11.36 1.41
N PRO A 180 20.61 -12.00 0.47
CA PRO A 180 21.95 -11.55 0.08
C PRO A 180 21.96 -10.07 -0.23
N LEU A 181 23.06 -9.38 0.11
CA LEU A 181 23.17 -7.92 0.00
C LEU A 181 22.75 -7.40 -1.37
N ILE A 182 23.24 -8.04 -2.45
CA ILE A 182 22.90 -7.65 -3.83
C ILE A 182 21.40 -7.71 -4.09
N ILE A 183 20.72 -8.79 -3.67
CA ILE A 183 19.27 -8.93 -3.85
C ILE A 183 18.52 -7.91 -3.03
N ASN A 184 18.91 -7.73 -1.77
CA ASN A 184 18.30 -6.78 -0.85
C ASN A 184 18.42 -5.33 -1.33
N ASP A 185 19.56 -4.97 -1.91
CA ASP A 185 19.80 -3.63 -2.46
C ASP A 185 19.07 -3.43 -3.79
N THR A 186 19.02 -4.47 -4.63
CA THR A 186 18.25 -4.43 -5.88
C THR A 186 16.77 -4.24 -5.61
N ILE A 187 16.18 -5.02 -4.69
CA ILE A 187 14.77 -4.88 -4.27
C ILE A 187 14.53 -3.50 -3.68
N GLY A 188 15.47 -3.00 -2.85
CA GLY A 188 15.40 -1.66 -2.31
C GLY A 188 15.41 -0.57 -3.38
N SER A 189 16.29 -0.69 -4.36
CA SER A 189 16.39 0.26 -5.47
C SER A 189 15.13 0.27 -6.34
N VAL A 190 14.56 -0.90 -6.64
CA VAL A 190 13.29 -1.02 -7.36
C VAL A 190 12.14 -0.42 -6.53
N GLY A 191 12.10 -0.69 -5.22
CA GLY A 191 11.11 -0.10 -4.31
C GLY A 191 11.21 1.43 -4.25
N ASN A 192 12.43 1.95 -4.25
CA ASN A 192 12.68 3.39 -4.24
C ASN A 192 12.25 4.11 -5.54
N ILE A 193 12.03 3.42 -6.64
CA ILE A 193 11.43 4.02 -7.84
C ILE A 193 10.06 4.62 -7.51
N CYS A 194 9.27 3.97 -6.66
CA CYS A 194 8.02 4.53 -6.16
C CYS A 194 8.25 5.73 -5.23
N LEU A 195 9.38 5.76 -4.50
CA LEU A 195 9.72 6.79 -3.53
C LEU A 195 10.51 7.96 -4.16
N LEU A 196 11.25 7.73 -5.25
CA LEU A 196 11.97 8.76 -6.00
C LEU A 196 11.03 9.84 -6.56
N TYR A 197 9.75 9.49 -6.78
CA TYR A 197 8.72 10.46 -7.12
C TYR A 197 8.14 11.19 -5.89
N THR A 198 8.48 10.78 -4.66
CA THR A 198 7.82 11.27 -3.44
C THR A 198 8.76 11.90 -2.42
N SER A 199 10.09 11.83 -2.59
CA SER A 199 11.00 12.31 -1.55
C SER A 199 12.33 12.83 -2.10
N PRO A 200 12.65 14.12 -1.92
CA PRO A 200 14.05 14.57 -1.97
C PRO A 200 14.81 13.85 -0.84
N SER A 201 15.81 13.05 -1.20
CA SER A 201 16.65 12.37 -0.22
C SER A 201 17.38 13.40 0.63
N PRO A 202 17.41 13.26 1.97
CA PRO A 202 18.27 14.12 2.82
C PRO A 202 19.76 14.01 2.49
N ARG A 203 20.16 13.06 1.63
CA ARG A 203 21.53 12.91 1.14
C ARG A 203 21.89 13.86 0.01
N ASP A 204 20.91 14.44 -0.68
CA ASP A 204 21.17 15.38 -1.77
C ASP A 204 21.66 16.77 -1.26
N GLY A 205 21.45 17.05 0.04
CA GLY A 205 22.00 18.22 0.72
C GLY A 205 23.46 18.12 1.16
N LEU A 206 24.12 16.96 0.98
CA LEU A 206 25.51 16.76 1.38
C LEU A 206 26.49 16.74 0.18
N LEU A 207 26.00 16.95 -1.02
CA LEU A 207 26.80 16.99 -2.26
C LEU A 207 26.78 18.35 -2.96
N SER A 208 26.33 19.40 -2.26
CA SER A 208 26.46 20.79 -2.70
C SER A 208 27.49 21.54 -1.88
#